data_7a2831e15da4d4c6bdd4cd6dc3742f0e
#
_entry.id   7a2831e15da4d4c6bdd4cd6dc3742f0e
#
_cell.length_a   1.000
_cell.length_b   1.000
_cell.length_c   1.000
_cell.angle_alpha   90.00
_cell.angle_beta   90.00
_cell.angle_gamma   90.00
#
_symmetry.space_group_name_H-M   'P 1'
#
loop_
_entity.id
_entity.type
_entity.pdbx_description
1 polymer ?
#
loop_
_entity_poly.entity_id
_entity_poly.type
_entity_poly.pdbx_seq_one_letter_code
_entity_poly.pdbx_strand_id
1 'polypeptide(L)'
;YEAGLANTIEETIENQKHTGSNQIYNKAGIPQSKAGIVPWMFIDWTHAKANAESMYKKDYLSSGLITGTQWDVMLKKMIGKTIGENKSILTESNLVDSTDWGNYMNNSIHYVGRLAKCDYNSTNSNVWTLKSFGTKTTGTTNNYSSNNGDLLTTGASKTAQVYHIYDAAGNLWEWTEEISYNTTGEEYRMCRSGGFLSNTNKYSTCFRDGGGRIEKTGVGTGFRAVLYIK
;
A
#
# COMPACT_ATOMS: atom_id res chain seq x y z
N TYR A 1 -2.48 2.84 -8.67
CA TYR A 1 -3.03 2.14 -7.49
C TYR A 1 -2.04 1.10 -7.01
N GLU A 2 -2.12 0.76 -5.73
CA GLU A 2 -1.55 -0.49 -5.21
C GLU A 2 -2.10 -1.70 -5.97
N ALA A 3 -1.37 -2.81 -5.94
CA ALA A 3 -1.84 -4.04 -6.56
C ALA A 3 -2.96 -4.69 -5.73
N GLY A 4 -3.99 -5.10 -6.38
CA GLY A 4 -5.11 -5.84 -5.80
C GLY A 4 -5.26 -7.25 -6.37
N LEU A 5 -5.96 -8.10 -5.64
CA LEU A 5 -5.98 -9.54 -5.88
C LEU A 5 -7.16 -10.05 -6.73
N ALA A 6 -8.31 -9.38 -6.71
CA ALA A 6 -9.54 -9.89 -7.32
C ALA A 6 -10.28 -8.83 -8.13
N ASN A 7 -11.25 -9.29 -8.93
CA ASN A 7 -12.01 -8.43 -9.83
C ASN A 7 -13.09 -7.61 -9.12
N THR A 8 -13.67 -8.15 -8.04
CA THR A 8 -14.68 -7.47 -7.23
C THR A 8 -14.26 -7.38 -5.77
N ILE A 9 -14.88 -6.42 -5.03
CA ILE A 9 -14.66 -6.31 -3.59
C ILE A 9 -15.16 -7.57 -2.89
N GLU A 10 -16.31 -8.08 -3.29
CA GLU A 10 -16.93 -9.29 -2.73
C GLU A 10 -16.02 -10.51 -2.90
N GLU A 11 -15.52 -10.76 -4.12
CA GLU A 11 -14.56 -11.84 -4.39
C GLU A 11 -13.29 -11.68 -3.59
N THR A 12 -12.82 -10.44 -3.44
CA THR A 12 -11.60 -10.16 -2.68
C THR A 12 -11.81 -10.41 -1.20
N ILE A 13 -12.93 -9.98 -0.63
CA ILE A 13 -13.28 -10.23 0.78
C ILE A 13 -13.34 -11.72 1.04
N GLU A 14 -14.00 -12.49 0.19
CA GLU A 14 -14.10 -13.94 0.33
C GLU A 14 -12.74 -14.61 0.27
N ASN A 15 -11.91 -14.21 -0.70
CA ASN A 15 -10.56 -14.74 -0.88
C ASN A 15 -9.57 -14.31 0.20
N GLN A 16 -9.86 -13.25 0.95
CA GLN A 16 -9.00 -12.69 1.98
C GLN A 16 -9.51 -12.87 3.41
N LYS A 17 -10.45 -13.75 3.62
CA LYS A 17 -10.83 -14.18 4.97
C LYS A 17 -9.66 -14.90 5.63
N HIS A 18 -9.10 -14.25 6.63
CA HIS A 18 -8.02 -14.80 7.43
C HIS A 18 -8.54 -15.64 8.57
N THR A 19 -8.09 -16.85 8.62
CA THR A 19 -8.14 -17.70 9.81
C THR A 19 -6.70 -18.02 10.23
N GLY A 20 -6.16 -17.26 11.16
CA GLY A 20 -4.86 -17.56 11.79
C GLY A 20 -3.62 -17.23 10.96
N SER A 21 -2.46 -17.77 11.37
CA SER A 21 -1.12 -17.47 10.83
C SER A 21 -0.81 -18.08 9.46
N ASN A 22 -1.75 -18.77 8.84
CA ASN A 22 -1.53 -19.38 7.53
C ASN A 22 -1.84 -18.37 6.42
N GLN A 23 -0.80 -17.82 5.87
CA GLN A 23 -0.85 -16.76 4.87
C GLN A 23 -1.29 -17.29 3.53
N ILE A 24 -2.52 -16.97 3.20
CA ILE A 24 -3.17 -17.37 1.94
C ILE A 24 -2.65 -16.56 0.75
N TYR A 25 -1.86 -15.50 0.97
CA TYR A 25 -1.59 -14.49 -0.03
C TYR A 25 -0.25 -14.61 -0.74
N ASN A 26 0.60 -15.47 -0.23
CA ASN A 26 1.88 -15.78 -0.85
C ASN A 26 1.67 -16.78 -1.99
N LYS A 27 1.02 -16.36 -3.06
CA LYS A 27 0.67 -17.21 -4.21
C LYS A 27 0.93 -16.49 -5.53
N ALA A 28 1.08 -17.26 -6.59
CA ALA A 28 1.14 -16.73 -7.94
C ALA A 28 -0.23 -16.20 -8.38
N GLY A 29 -0.24 -15.09 -9.10
CA GLY A 29 -1.45 -14.49 -9.64
C GLY A 29 -1.17 -13.26 -10.47
N ILE A 30 -2.19 -12.78 -11.17
CA ILE A 30 -2.11 -11.56 -11.97
C ILE A 30 -2.71 -10.41 -11.15
N PRO A 31 -1.89 -9.43 -10.72
CA PRO A 31 -2.40 -8.30 -9.96
C PRO A 31 -3.25 -7.39 -10.86
N GLN A 32 -4.14 -6.65 -10.22
CA GLN A 32 -4.93 -5.61 -10.86
C GLN A 32 -4.59 -4.26 -10.25
N SER A 33 -4.41 -3.25 -11.09
CA SER A 33 -4.19 -1.86 -10.68
C SER A 33 -5.42 -1.03 -11.04
N LYS A 34 -6.43 -1.07 -10.16
CA LYS A 34 -7.67 -0.31 -10.31
C LYS A 34 -8.24 0.08 -8.95
N ALA A 35 -9.16 1.06 -8.96
CA ALA A 35 -9.84 1.48 -7.75
C ALA A 35 -10.83 0.42 -7.23
N GLY A 36 -11.03 0.44 -5.91
CA GLY A 36 -12.12 -0.27 -5.25
C GLY A 36 -11.90 -1.77 -5.04
N ILE A 37 -10.66 -2.23 -5.13
CA ILE A 37 -10.31 -3.61 -4.80
C ILE A 37 -9.49 -3.66 -3.52
N VAL A 38 -9.51 -4.80 -2.84
CA VAL A 38 -8.70 -4.99 -1.64
C VAL A 38 -7.24 -5.10 -2.06
N PRO A 39 -6.34 -4.31 -1.46
CA PRO A 39 -4.91 -4.39 -1.76
C PRO A 39 -4.36 -5.79 -1.47
N TRP A 40 -3.46 -6.24 -2.30
CA TRP A 40 -2.81 -7.54 -2.12
C TRP A 40 -1.74 -7.44 -1.05
N MET A 41 -2.03 -7.93 0.13
CA MET A 41 -1.13 -7.95 1.29
C MET A 41 -0.72 -9.37 1.69
N PHE A 42 0.09 -9.52 2.74
CA PHE A 42 0.68 -10.78 3.19
C PHE A 42 1.44 -11.54 2.09
N ILE A 43 2.04 -10.82 1.21
CA ILE A 43 2.84 -11.33 0.12
C ILE A 43 4.31 -11.07 0.41
N ASP A 44 5.18 -12.07 0.21
CA ASP A 44 6.60 -11.87 0.29
C ASP A 44 7.13 -11.16 -0.96
N TRP A 45 8.39 -10.72 -0.90
CA TRP A 45 8.99 -10.00 -2.01
C TRP A 45 9.10 -10.83 -3.29
N THR A 46 9.43 -12.13 -3.17
CA THR A 46 9.59 -13.01 -4.32
C THR A 46 8.29 -13.15 -5.11
N HIS A 47 7.18 -13.38 -4.41
CA HIS A 47 5.87 -13.48 -5.04
C HIS A 47 5.36 -12.12 -5.54
N ALA A 48 5.62 -11.03 -4.80
CA ALA A 48 5.26 -9.68 -5.24
C ALA A 48 5.95 -9.33 -6.56
N LYS A 49 7.25 -9.62 -6.69
CA LYS A 49 8.02 -9.42 -7.91
C LYS A 49 7.47 -10.27 -9.06
N ALA A 50 7.34 -11.58 -8.87
CA ALA A 50 6.85 -12.48 -9.90
C ALA A 50 5.44 -12.11 -10.39
N ASN A 51 4.57 -11.72 -9.46
CA ASN A 51 3.20 -11.31 -9.78
C ASN A 51 3.17 -9.96 -10.52
N ALA A 52 3.98 -8.98 -10.10
CA ALA A 52 4.12 -7.73 -10.83
C ALA A 52 4.61 -7.94 -12.27
N GLU A 53 5.58 -8.82 -12.48
CA GLU A 53 6.10 -9.20 -13.80
C GLU A 53 5.06 -9.96 -14.65
N SER A 54 4.09 -10.63 -14.03
CA SER A 54 3.05 -11.38 -14.74
C SER A 54 1.92 -10.52 -15.29
N MET A 55 1.79 -9.26 -14.81
CA MET A 55 0.66 -8.38 -15.14
C MET A 55 0.56 -8.07 -16.64
N TYR A 56 1.70 -7.78 -17.27
CA TYR A 56 1.79 -7.54 -18.71
C TYR A 56 3.06 -8.15 -19.30
N LYS A 57 2.86 -9.03 -20.30
CA LYS A 57 3.94 -9.67 -21.08
C LYS A 57 3.62 -9.56 -22.58
N LYS A 58 3.85 -8.39 -23.17
CA LYS A 58 3.68 -8.13 -24.60
C LYS A 58 5.02 -7.72 -25.21
N ASP A 59 5.15 -7.86 -26.52
CA ASP A 59 6.39 -7.52 -27.22
C ASP A 59 6.81 -6.06 -27.02
N TYR A 60 5.84 -5.17 -26.92
CA TYR A 60 6.01 -3.72 -26.76
C TYR A 60 5.75 -3.22 -25.33
N LEU A 61 5.30 -4.07 -24.43
CA LEU A 61 4.91 -3.70 -23.06
C LEU A 61 5.24 -4.81 -22.08
N SER A 62 5.89 -4.46 -20.99
CA SER A 62 6.11 -5.35 -19.85
C SER A 62 5.80 -4.65 -18.54
N SER A 63 5.59 -5.42 -17.50
CA SER A 63 5.43 -4.90 -16.14
C SER A 63 6.48 -5.48 -15.22
N GLY A 64 6.65 -4.86 -14.07
CA GLY A 64 7.55 -5.34 -13.03
C GLY A 64 7.27 -4.67 -11.70
N LEU A 65 7.97 -5.11 -10.66
CA LEU A 65 7.93 -4.45 -9.38
C LEU A 65 8.61 -3.07 -9.47
N ILE A 66 8.11 -2.08 -8.76
CA ILE A 66 8.70 -0.75 -8.76
C ILE A 66 10.09 -0.78 -8.12
N THR A 67 11.07 -0.09 -8.73
CA THR A 67 12.39 0.09 -8.13
C THR A 67 12.41 1.28 -7.17
N GLY A 68 13.39 1.36 -6.27
CA GLY A 68 13.57 2.51 -5.39
C GLY A 68 13.76 3.82 -6.16
N THR A 69 14.54 3.79 -7.25
CA THR A 69 14.73 4.96 -8.12
C THR A 69 13.44 5.40 -8.79
N GLN A 70 12.63 4.47 -9.28
CA GLN A 70 11.32 4.79 -9.86
C GLN A 70 10.36 5.37 -8.81
N TRP A 71 10.40 4.85 -7.59
CA TRP A 71 9.65 5.43 -6.47
C TRP A 71 10.03 6.89 -6.25
N ASP A 72 11.32 7.18 -6.13
CA ASP A 72 11.82 8.55 -5.90
C ASP A 72 11.48 9.48 -7.08
N VAL A 73 11.58 9.00 -8.33
CA VAL A 73 11.17 9.76 -9.52
C VAL A 73 9.66 10.01 -9.51
N MET A 74 8.85 9.03 -9.14
CA MET A 74 7.40 9.18 -8.98
C MET A 74 7.09 10.30 -7.97
N LEU A 75 7.66 10.25 -6.77
CA LEU A 75 7.46 11.29 -5.76
C LEU A 75 7.90 12.67 -6.25
N LYS A 76 9.06 12.77 -6.88
CA LYS A 76 9.55 14.02 -7.46
C LYS A 76 8.59 14.60 -8.51
N LYS A 77 7.96 13.77 -9.31
CA LYS A 77 6.95 14.19 -10.32
C LYS A 77 5.64 14.63 -9.69
N MET A 78 5.33 14.15 -8.51
CA MET A 78 4.12 14.53 -7.76
C MET A 78 4.27 15.92 -7.10
N ILE A 79 5.48 16.37 -6.77
CA ILE A 79 5.72 17.71 -6.22
C ILE A 79 5.16 18.78 -7.17
N GLY A 80 4.47 19.76 -6.61
CA GLY A 80 3.80 20.82 -7.36
C GLY A 80 2.47 20.41 -7.98
N LYS A 81 1.99 19.18 -7.74
CA LYS A 81 0.68 18.72 -8.20
C LYS A 81 -0.36 18.82 -7.09
N THR A 82 -1.60 18.90 -7.49
CA THR A 82 -2.73 19.00 -6.56
C THR A 82 -2.97 17.68 -5.84
N ILE A 83 -3.12 17.73 -4.54
CA ILE A 83 -3.60 16.64 -3.73
C ILE A 83 -5.13 16.59 -3.86
N GLY A 84 -5.65 15.59 -4.52
CA GLY A 84 -7.04 15.20 -4.65
C GLY A 84 -8.09 16.28 -4.41
N GLU A 85 -9.04 16.00 -3.53
CA GLU A 85 -10.16 16.92 -3.19
C GLU A 85 -9.73 18.13 -2.35
N ASN A 86 -8.65 18.03 -1.60
CA ASN A 86 -8.17 19.12 -0.74
C ASN A 86 -7.62 20.31 -1.52
N LYS A 87 -7.33 20.10 -2.82
CA LYS A 87 -6.78 21.12 -3.74
C LYS A 87 -5.50 21.81 -3.24
N SER A 88 -4.89 21.32 -2.17
CA SER A 88 -3.58 21.74 -1.73
C SER A 88 -2.51 21.24 -2.71
N ILE A 89 -1.39 21.93 -2.76
CA ILE A 89 -0.27 21.53 -3.61
C ILE A 89 0.69 20.66 -2.81
N LEU A 90 1.06 19.50 -3.35
CA LEU A 90 2.06 18.65 -2.74
C LEU A 90 3.42 19.34 -2.76
N THR A 91 4.05 19.40 -1.61
CA THR A 91 5.38 19.99 -1.42
C THR A 91 6.38 18.93 -0.97
N GLU A 92 7.66 19.26 -0.94
CA GLU A 92 8.69 18.36 -0.41
C GLU A 92 8.44 18.01 1.07
N SER A 93 7.93 18.97 1.86
CA SER A 93 7.59 18.71 3.26
C SER A 93 6.49 17.67 3.42
N ASN A 94 5.53 17.61 2.51
CA ASN A 94 4.49 16.57 2.52
C ASN A 94 5.03 15.16 2.19
N LEU A 95 6.22 15.05 1.58
CA LEU A 95 6.87 13.76 1.38
C LEU A 95 7.52 13.25 2.67
N VAL A 96 7.97 14.16 3.53
CA VAL A 96 8.61 13.85 4.81
C VAL A 96 7.58 13.67 5.93
N ASP A 97 6.49 14.43 5.87
CA ASP A 97 5.31 14.28 6.74
C ASP A 97 4.06 14.17 5.87
N SER A 98 3.50 12.98 5.79
CA SER A 98 2.36 12.67 4.93
C SER A 98 1.00 12.88 5.62
N THR A 99 0.94 13.71 6.68
CA THR A 99 -0.28 13.92 7.49
C THR A 99 -1.45 14.46 6.66
N ASP A 100 -1.20 15.32 5.68
CA ASP A 100 -2.24 15.96 4.87
C ASP A 100 -2.79 15.04 3.76
N TRP A 101 -2.16 13.90 3.54
CA TRP A 101 -2.54 12.96 2.51
C TRP A 101 -2.10 11.53 2.88
N GLY A 102 -2.73 10.53 2.27
CA GLY A 102 -2.44 9.14 2.56
C GLY A 102 -3.26 8.55 3.71
N ASN A 103 -3.21 7.24 3.86
CA ASN A 103 -3.95 6.49 4.86
C ASN A 103 -3.02 5.95 5.95
N TYR A 104 -2.97 6.65 7.08
CA TYR A 104 -2.13 6.31 8.23
C TYR A 104 -2.96 6.17 9.51
N MET A 105 -2.38 5.57 10.54
CA MET A 105 -3.04 5.36 11.83
C MET A 105 -3.41 6.69 12.52
N ASN A 106 -2.54 7.68 12.45
CA ASN A 106 -2.62 8.94 13.21
C ASN A 106 -3.19 10.11 12.42
N ASN A 107 -3.78 9.89 11.26
CA ASN A 107 -4.46 10.96 10.52
C ASN A 107 -5.91 10.61 10.22
N SER A 108 -6.71 11.63 9.93
CA SER A 108 -8.06 11.48 9.41
C SER A 108 -8.03 11.46 7.89
N ILE A 109 -8.76 10.56 7.29
CA ILE A 109 -8.90 10.47 5.84
C ILE A 109 -10.37 10.32 5.45
N HIS A 110 -10.78 11.10 4.47
CA HIS A 110 -12.13 10.98 3.90
C HIS A 110 -12.08 9.96 2.75
N TYR A 111 -12.98 8.98 2.80
CA TYR A 111 -13.12 7.99 1.74
C TYR A 111 -14.51 8.05 1.10
N VAL A 112 -14.57 7.82 -0.18
CA VAL A 112 -15.78 7.91 -1.00
C VAL A 112 -15.99 6.62 -1.79
N GLY A 113 -17.25 6.32 -2.04
CA GLY A 113 -17.65 5.17 -2.83
C GLY A 113 -17.88 3.90 -2.01
N ARG A 114 -18.11 2.81 -2.72
CA ARG A 114 -18.37 1.49 -2.12
C ARG A 114 -17.04 0.86 -1.70
N LEU A 115 -16.71 0.97 -0.43
CA LEU A 115 -15.42 0.60 0.12
C LEU A 115 -15.53 -0.55 1.09
N ALA A 116 -14.48 -1.34 1.13
CA ALA A 116 -14.25 -2.25 2.22
C ALA A 116 -13.25 -1.62 3.20
N LYS A 117 -13.59 -1.66 4.46
CA LYS A 117 -12.71 -1.34 5.57
C LYS A 117 -12.32 -2.65 6.26
N CYS A 118 -11.05 -2.85 6.51
CA CYS A 118 -10.59 -3.94 7.35
C CYS A 118 -10.35 -3.41 8.76
N ASP A 119 -11.15 -3.85 9.69
CA ASP A 119 -10.84 -3.71 11.11
C ASP A 119 -9.79 -4.76 11.48
N TYR A 120 -8.53 -4.35 11.52
CA TYR A 120 -7.47 -5.23 11.97
C TYR A 120 -7.59 -5.49 13.46
N ASN A 121 -7.93 -6.71 13.82
CA ASN A 121 -7.89 -7.19 15.20
C ASN A 121 -6.80 -8.26 15.32
N SER A 122 -5.81 -8.00 16.19
CA SER A 122 -4.67 -8.89 16.41
C SER A 122 -5.06 -10.28 16.93
N THR A 123 -6.29 -10.43 17.37
CA THR A 123 -6.68 -11.65 18.09
C THR A 123 -7.36 -12.69 17.24
N ASN A 124 -8.04 -12.39 16.11
CA ASN A 124 -8.65 -13.51 15.37
C ASN A 124 -9.21 -13.31 13.97
N SER A 125 -9.44 -12.13 13.46
CA SER A 125 -9.95 -12.03 12.09
C SER A 125 -9.93 -10.61 11.57
N ASN A 126 -9.27 -10.43 10.45
CA ASN A 126 -9.44 -9.23 9.66
C ASN A 126 -10.84 -9.27 9.04
N VAL A 127 -11.76 -8.51 9.57
CA VAL A 127 -13.12 -8.43 9.05
C VAL A 127 -13.21 -7.26 8.10
N TRP A 128 -13.41 -7.56 6.84
CA TRP A 128 -13.74 -6.56 5.84
C TRP A 128 -15.21 -6.16 5.95
N THR A 129 -15.45 -4.88 6.10
CA THR A 129 -16.81 -4.32 6.15
C THR A 129 -17.01 -3.41 4.95
N LEU A 130 -18.06 -3.64 4.17
CA LEU A 130 -18.43 -2.76 3.08
C LEU A 130 -19.05 -1.48 3.65
N LYS A 131 -18.50 -0.34 3.24
CA LYS A 131 -19.02 0.99 3.57
C LYS A 131 -19.10 1.83 2.31
N SER A 132 -20.11 2.66 2.18
CA SER A 132 -20.32 3.47 0.98
C SER A 132 -19.51 4.77 0.99
N PHE A 133 -19.38 5.43 2.13
CA PHE A 133 -18.49 6.57 2.36
C PHE A 133 -18.41 6.89 3.85
N GLY A 134 -17.42 7.68 4.22
CA GLY A 134 -17.23 8.09 5.59
C GLY A 134 -15.91 8.81 5.80
N THR A 135 -15.62 9.08 7.04
CA THR A 135 -14.34 9.61 7.48
C THR A 135 -13.74 8.63 8.47
N LYS A 136 -12.52 8.20 8.19
CA LYS A 136 -11.70 7.53 9.17
C LYS A 136 -11.28 8.58 10.20
N THR A 137 -11.59 8.34 11.45
CA THR A 137 -11.11 9.17 12.56
C THR A 137 -9.73 8.68 13.00
N THR A 138 -8.90 9.62 13.45
CA THR A 138 -7.58 9.31 13.99
C THR A 138 -7.66 8.32 15.14
N GLY A 139 -6.84 7.29 15.09
CA GLY A 139 -6.54 6.49 16.27
C GLY A 139 -5.71 7.32 17.27
N THR A 140 -6.15 7.39 18.51
CA THR A 140 -5.55 8.28 19.52
C THR A 140 -4.35 7.67 20.25
N THR A 141 -3.88 6.48 19.89
CA THR A 141 -2.82 5.80 20.63
C THR A 141 -1.70 5.32 19.73
N ASN A 142 -0.48 5.78 20.05
CA ASN A 142 0.77 5.40 19.40
C ASN A 142 1.23 3.94 19.70
N ASN A 143 0.33 3.07 20.08
CA ASN A 143 0.67 1.70 20.43
C ASN A 143 0.31 0.76 19.30
N TYR A 144 1.30 0.13 18.70
CA TYR A 144 1.14 -1.02 17.80
C TYR A 144 0.22 -2.13 18.34
N SER A 145 0.03 -2.15 19.65
CA SER A 145 -0.87 -3.09 20.34
C SER A 145 -2.34 -2.70 20.34
N SER A 146 -2.69 -1.50 19.93
CA SER A 146 -4.09 -1.03 19.94
C SER A 146 -4.77 -1.02 18.57
N ASN A 147 -4.11 -1.49 17.51
CA ASN A 147 -4.67 -1.86 16.20
C ASN A 147 -5.78 -0.94 15.62
N ASN A 148 -5.61 0.38 15.71
CA ASN A 148 -6.63 1.35 15.34
C ASN A 148 -6.46 1.93 13.91
N GLY A 149 -5.75 1.23 13.04
CA GLY A 149 -5.62 1.62 11.63
C GLY A 149 -6.72 0.97 10.78
N ASP A 150 -7.22 1.72 9.83
CA ASP A 150 -8.20 1.24 8.85
C ASP A 150 -7.49 0.99 7.51
N LEU A 151 -7.37 -0.27 7.11
CA LEU A 151 -6.97 -0.59 5.74
C LEU A 151 -8.15 -0.31 4.79
N LEU A 152 -7.90 0.44 3.75
CA LEU A 152 -8.89 0.81 2.75
C LEU A 152 -8.65 0.07 1.43
N THR A 153 -9.70 -0.07 0.64
CA THR A 153 -9.55 -0.52 -0.75
C THR A 153 -8.74 0.47 -1.56
N THR A 154 -8.13 0.01 -2.63
CA THR A 154 -7.29 0.83 -3.51
C THR A 154 -8.05 2.04 -4.04
N GLY A 155 -7.45 3.22 -3.97
CA GLY A 155 -8.05 4.46 -4.44
C GLY A 155 -9.32 4.87 -3.71
N ALA A 156 -9.52 4.38 -2.50
CA ALA A 156 -10.70 4.68 -1.70
C ALA A 156 -10.83 6.15 -1.33
N SER A 157 -9.70 6.84 -1.22
CA SER A 157 -9.70 8.25 -0.85
C SER A 157 -9.11 9.12 -1.94
N LYS A 158 -9.84 10.15 -2.32
CA LYS A 158 -9.31 11.18 -3.21
C LYS A 158 -8.26 12.06 -2.53
N THR A 159 -8.20 12.12 -1.21
CA THR A 159 -7.11 12.78 -0.50
C THR A 159 -5.80 12.02 -0.61
N ALA A 160 -5.83 10.71 -0.88
CA ALA A 160 -4.66 9.90 -1.17
C ALA A 160 -4.28 9.87 -2.67
N GLN A 161 -4.84 10.79 -3.46
CA GLN A 161 -4.57 10.92 -4.89
C GLN A 161 -3.71 12.14 -5.17
N VAL A 162 -2.62 11.96 -5.89
CA VAL A 162 -1.83 13.05 -6.50
C VAL A 162 -1.52 12.68 -7.93
N TYR A 163 -1.89 13.55 -8.88
CA TYR A 163 -1.61 13.38 -10.30
C TYR A 163 -1.97 11.97 -10.85
N HIS A 164 -3.18 11.48 -10.53
CA HIS A 164 -3.67 10.14 -10.90
C HIS A 164 -2.89 8.96 -10.31
N ILE A 165 -2.02 9.21 -9.35
CA ILE A 165 -1.37 8.18 -8.55
C ILE A 165 -2.10 8.12 -7.21
N TYR A 166 -2.50 6.92 -6.82
CA TYR A 166 -3.27 6.67 -5.61
C TYR A 166 -2.46 5.86 -4.62
N ASP A 167 -2.73 6.06 -3.36
CA ASP A 167 -2.21 5.25 -2.26
C ASP A 167 -0.67 5.18 -2.20
N ALA A 168 0.02 6.24 -2.71
CA ALA A 168 1.48 6.33 -2.61
C ALA A 168 1.94 6.83 -1.24
N ALA A 169 1.00 7.13 -0.35
CA ALA A 169 1.26 7.51 1.03
C ALA A 169 0.34 6.71 1.96
N GLY A 170 0.91 5.86 2.79
CA GLY A 170 0.16 5.01 3.71
C GLY A 170 -0.58 3.88 3.02
N ASN A 171 -1.65 3.42 3.61
CA ASN A 171 -2.44 2.24 3.29
C ASN A 171 -1.65 0.93 3.42
N LEU A 172 -0.77 0.59 2.48
CA LEU A 172 0.18 -0.51 2.62
C LEU A 172 1.63 -0.05 2.52
N TRP A 173 2.49 -0.69 3.26
CA TRP A 173 3.90 -0.77 2.92
C TRP A 173 4.05 -1.46 1.57
N GLU A 174 4.85 -0.93 0.67
CA GLU A 174 5.00 -1.48 -0.66
C GLU A 174 6.42 -1.98 -0.89
N TRP A 175 6.55 -3.28 -1.23
CA TRP A 175 7.79 -3.86 -1.67
C TRP A 175 8.35 -3.14 -2.90
N THR A 176 9.66 -2.95 -2.90
CA THR A 176 10.40 -2.44 -4.06
C THR A 176 11.54 -3.39 -4.43
N GLU A 177 12.16 -3.18 -5.58
CA GLU A 177 13.40 -3.89 -5.94
C GLU A 177 14.64 -3.32 -5.24
N GLU A 178 14.49 -2.28 -4.43
CA GLU A 178 15.59 -1.67 -3.69
C GLU A 178 16.16 -2.65 -2.66
N ILE A 179 17.48 -2.74 -2.62
CA ILE A 179 18.22 -3.66 -1.76
C ILE A 179 18.92 -2.86 -0.66
N SER A 180 18.95 -3.40 0.53
CA SER A 180 19.86 -2.99 1.59
C SER A 180 20.51 -4.22 2.24
N TYR A 181 21.55 -4.00 2.99
CA TYR A 181 22.25 -5.04 3.73
C TYR A 181 22.28 -4.67 5.21
N ASN A 182 22.07 -5.66 6.07
CA ASN A 182 22.25 -5.45 7.49
C ASN A 182 23.73 -5.46 7.88
N THR A 183 24.03 -5.28 9.15
CA THR A 183 25.40 -5.26 9.67
C THR A 183 26.12 -6.61 9.56
N THR A 184 25.39 -7.70 9.33
CA THR A 184 25.92 -9.05 9.11
C THR A 184 26.06 -9.40 7.62
N GLY A 185 25.71 -8.48 6.71
CA GLY A 185 25.78 -8.68 5.27
C GLY A 185 24.59 -9.45 4.68
N GLU A 186 23.54 -9.69 5.45
CA GLU A 186 22.30 -10.29 4.92
C GLU A 186 21.53 -9.30 4.06
N GLU A 187 21.00 -9.78 2.95
CA GLU A 187 20.18 -8.98 2.03
C GLU A 187 18.78 -8.75 2.57
N TYR A 188 18.36 -7.51 2.50
CA TYR A 188 17.01 -7.06 2.81
C TYR A 188 16.40 -6.33 1.62
N ARG A 189 15.10 -6.47 1.43
CA ARG A 189 14.33 -5.69 0.47
C ARG A 189 13.66 -4.53 1.17
N MET A 190 13.67 -3.37 0.50
CA MET A 190 13.12 -2.16 1.05
C MET A 190 11.62 -2.06 0.77
N CYS A 191 10.89 -1.59 1.77
CA CYS A 191 9.52 -1.15 1.63
C CYS A 191 9.43 0.37 1.66
N ARG A 192 8.43 0.90 0.98
CA ARG A 192 8.13 2.33 0.87
C ARG A 192 6.69 2.61 1.28
N SER A 193 6.28 3.85 1.31
CA SER A 193 4.93 4.34 1.60
C SER A 193 4.56 4.51 3.07
N GLY A 194 5.04 3.69 3.98
CA GLY A 194 4.36 3.50 5.27
C GLY A 194 3.05 2.72 5.09
N GLY A 195 2.32 2.50 6.13
CA GLY A 195 1.08 1.72 6.08
C GLY A 195 0.00 2.26 7.02
N PHE A 196 -1.20 1.71 6.91
CA PHE A 196 -2.36 2.10 7.71
C PHE A 196 -2.17 1.97 9.23
N LEU A 197 -1.17 1.20 9.68
CA LEU A 197 -0.76 1.06 11.08
C LEU A 197 0.46 1.93 11.44
N SER A 198 0.90 2.80 10.54
CA SER A 198 2.08 3.63 10.71
C SER A 198 1.72 5.07 11.03
N ASN A 199 2.67 5.81 11.63
CA ASN A 199 2.54 7.25 11.86
C ASN A 199 3.10 8.05 10.69
N THR A 200 2.41 9.09 10.28
CA THR A 200 2.72 9.94 9.12
C THR A 200 4.09 10.59 9.15
N ASN A 201 4.52 11.07 10.31
CA ASN A 201 5.78 11.81 10.48
C ASN A 201 7.00 10.91 10.67
N LYS A 202 6.78 9.63 10.96
CA LYS A 202 7.88 8.67 11.14
C LYS A 202 8.05 7.76 9.93
N TYR A 203 6.95 7.40 9.29
CA TYR A 203 6.90 6.44 8.20
C TYR A 203 6.16 7.02 7.00
N SER A 204 6.60 8.20 6.57
CA SER A 204 6.03 8.94 5.45
C SER A 204 6.29 8.24 4.09
N THR A 205 5.71 8.78 3.03
CA THR A 205 5.86 8.21 1.68
C THR A 205 7.30 8.11 1.18
N CYS A 206 8.20 8.99 1.63
CA CYS A 206 9.62 8.93 1.25
C CYS A 206 10.46 8.00 2.13
N PHE A 207 9.90 7.50 3.23
CA PHE A 207 10.63 6.63 4.14
C PHE A 207 11.04 5.33 3.46
N ARG A 208 12.25 4.87 3.79
CA ARG A 208 12.81 3.58 3.37
C ARG A 208 12.89 2.67 4.57
N ASP A 209 12.05 1.66 4.63
CA ASP A 209 12.13 0.64 5.66
C ASP A 209 12.85 -0.59 5.10
N GLY A 210 13.83 -1.08 5.81
CA GLY A 210 14.40 -2.39 5.54
C GLY A 210 13.38 -3.47 5.83
N GLY A 211 12.34 -3.57 5.00
CA GLY A 211 11.09 -4.32 5.21
C GLY A 211 11.27 -5.76 5.62
N GLY A 212 12.41 -6.34 5.33
CA GLY A 212 12.79 -7.65 5.81
C GLY A 212 13.48 -8.51 4.76
N ARG A 213 13.72 -9.74 5.16
CA ARG A 213 14.19 -10.80 4.26
C ARG A 213 13.14 -11.06 3.19
N ILE A 214 13.57 -11.62 2.07
CA ILE A 214 12.72 -11.85 0.89
C ILE A 214 11.51 -12.74 1.17
N GLU A 215 11.55 -13.59 2.19
CA GLU A 215 10.46 -14.49 2.59
C GLU A 215 9.50 -13.88 3.62
N LYS A 216 9.78 -12.66 4.09
CA LYS A 216 8.94 -12.04 5.10
C LYS A 216 7.59 -11.63 4.50
N THR A 217 6.53 -12.05 5.15
CA THR A 217 5.18 -11.58 4.88
C THR A 217 4.68 -10.78 6.08
N GLY A 218 3.78 -9.85 5.86
CA GLY A 218 3.22 -9.07 6.95
C GLY A 218 1.86 -8.48 6.62
N VAL A 219 1.09 -8.27 7.67
CA VAL A 219 -0.10 -7.43 7.59
C VAL A 219 0.33 -6.03 7.19
N GLY A 220 -0.34 -5.46 6.21
CA GLY A 220 -0.02 -4.11 5.76
C GLY A 220 1.19 -4.01 4.84
N THR A 221 1.70 -5.12 4.30
CA THR A 221 2.74 -5.10 3.27
C THR A 221 2.22 -5.70 1.97
N GLY A 222 2.23 -4.91 0.93
CA GLY A 222 1.81 -5.26 -0.43
C GLY A 222 2.84 -4.79 -1.47
N PHE A 223 2.41 -4.42 -2.65
CA PHE A 223 3.29 -4.00 -3.73
C PHE A 223 2.56 -3.15 -4.77
N ARG A 224 3.34 -2.56 -5.67
CA ARG A 224 2.89 -1.78 -6.83
C ARG A 224 3.61 -2.26 -8.07
N ALA A 225 2.87 -2.48 -9.15
CA ALA A 225 3.45 -2.77 -10.45
C ALA A 225 3.71 -1.46 -11.23
N VAL A 226 4.78 -1.47 -12.02
CA VAL A 226 5.09 -0.44 -13.01
C VAL A 226 5.06 -1.02 -14.41
N LEU A 227 4.82 -0.16 -15.41
CA LEU A 227 4.81 -0.52 -16.82
C LEU A 227 6.06 0.00 -17.50
N TYR A 228 6.63 -0.83 -18.37
CA TYR A 228 7.75 -0.50 -19.24
C TYR A 228 7.28 -0.57 -20.69
N ILE A 229 7.44 0.54 -21.41
CA ILE A 229 7.28 0.59 -22.87
C ILE A 229 8.64 0.25 -23.47
N LYS A 230 8.69 -0.75 -24.33
CA LYS A 230 9.91 -1.22 -24.99
C LYS A 230 10.12 -0.50 -26.32
#